data_0ffb40f50685ea07792311035f1a649a
#
_entry.id   0ffb40f50685ea07792311035f1a649a
#
_cell.length_a   1.000
_cell.length_b   1.000
_cell.length_c   1.000
_cell.angle_alpha   90.00
_cell.angle_beta   90.00
_cell.angle_gamma   90.00
#
_symmetry.space_group_name_H-M   'P 1'
#
loop_
_entity.id
_entity.type
_entity.pdbx_description
1 polymer ?
#
loop_
_entity_poly.entity_id
_entity_poly.type
_entity_poly.pdbx_seq_one_letter_code
_entity_poly.pdbx_strand_id
1 'polypeptide(L)'
;MLPVTTPFDAVSCSSVNSAWGALTIEVLGRLGVQTVITSPGARSAPLTLAAARNARVEALSILDERSAAFFALGIAKRTHRPVALISTSGTAAANYLPAVIEASLSGTPLIIMTADRPPELRNCSSGQTIDQSKLFGIYVRHYAELALPEANVQMLSYLRQTLVHCVNQSTINNPGPVHLNFPFREPLFSPQEYINPVIDAAKLEAVSTIITRPCDSVVITGAIDQIALERLSSHSKGCLLYTSDAADEG
;
A
#
# COMPACT_ATOMS: atom_id res chain seq x y z
N MET A 1 -8.08 -11.20 -32.36
CA MET A 1 -7.69 -11.43 -30.97
C MET A 1 -6.39 -10.66 -30.78
N LEU A 2 -6.41 -9.52 -30.11
CA LEU A 2 -5.18 -8.82 -29.75
C LEU A 2 -4.41 -9.70 -28.75
N PRO A 3 -3.09 -9.82 -28.84
CA PRO A 3 -2.33 -10.58 -27.87
C PRO A 3 -2.59 -9.98 -26.48
N VAL A 4 -2.98 -10.82 -25.53
CA VAL A 4 -3.04 -10.45 -24.12
C VAL A 4 -1.60 -10.14 -23.70
N THR A 5 -1.23 -8.87 -23.74
CA THR A 5 0.07 -8.43 -23.20
C THR A 5 0.03 -8.69 -21.71
N THR A 6 0.85 -9.61 -21.25
CA THR A 6 1.01 -9.83 -19.81
C THR A 6 1.54 -8.52 -19.19
N PRO A 7 1.09 -8.13 -17.99
CA PRO A 7 1.59 -6.95 -17.29
C PRO A 7 3.07 -7.11 -16.87
N PHE A 8 3.64 -8.27 -17.09
CA PHE A 8 5.00 -8.63 -16.72
C PHE A 8 5.90 -8.74 -17.95
N ASP A 9 6.82 -7.79 -18.10
CA ASP A 9 7.82 -7.76 -19.15
C ASP A 9 9.13 -8.45 -18.73
N ALA A 10 10.10 -8.49 -19.63
CA ALA A 10 11.42 -9.07 -19.36
C ALA A 10 12.13 -8.40 -18.18
N VAL A 11 11.91 -7.09 -17.96
CA VAL A 11 12.51 -6.35 -16.84
C VAL A 11 11.88 -6.75 -15.52
N SER A 12 10.57 -6.94 -15.48
CA SER A 12 9.86 -7.44 -14.30
C SER A 12 10.37 -8.82 -13.87
N CYS A 13 10.84 -9.62 -14.81
CA CYS A 13 11.35 -10.96 -14.56
C CYS A 13 12.89 -11.03 -14.38
N SER A 14 13.60 -9.91 -14.52
CA SER A 14 15.07 -9.86 -14.59
C SER A 14 15.78 -10.09 -13.26
N SER A 15 15.13 -9.79 -12.15
CA SER A 15 15.65 -10.01 -10.80
C SER A 15 14.53 -10.36 -9.83
N VAL A 16 14.91 -10.94 -8.71
CA VAL A 16 13.96 -11.29 -7.65
C VAL A 16 13.26 -10.04 -7.11
N ASN A 17 14.02 -8.96 -6.91
CA ASN A 17 13.48 -7.68 -6.43
C ASN A 17 12.52 -7.07 -7.46
N SER A 18 12.86 -7.12 -8.76
CA SER A 18 11.97 -6.64 -9.83
C SER A 18 10.67 -7.43 -9.89
N ALA A 19 10.73 -8.76 -9.75
CA ALA A 19 9.56 -9.62 -9.73
C ALA A 19 8.63 -9.32 -8.54
N TRP A 20 9.20 -9.08 -7.35
CA TRP A 20 8.43 -8.68 -6.17
C TRP A 20 7.80 -7.30 -6.33
N GLY A 21 8.56 -6.33 -6.84
CA GLY A 21 8.03 -5.00 -7.15
C GLY A 21 6.88 -5.06 -8.15
N ALA A 22 7.07 -5.76 -9.27
CA ALA A 22 6.06 -5.91 -10.31
C ALA A 22 4.79 -6.61 -9.81
N LEU A 23 4.93 -7.71 -9.07
CA LEU A 23 3.79 -8.41 -8.45
C LEU A 23 3.07 -7.53 -7.44
N THR A 24 3.81 -6.77 -6.62
CA THR A 24 3.22 -5.85 -5.65
C THR A 24 2.31 -4.84 -6.32
N ILE A 25 2.81 -4.12 -7.31
CA ILE A 25 2.04 -3.06 -7.98
C ILE A 25 0.87 -3.65 -8.78
N GLU A 26 1.06 -4.78 -9.47
CA GLU A 26 -0.02 -5.44 -10.20
C GLU A 26 -1.16 -5.88 -9.27
N VAL A 27 -0.83 -6.49 -8.13
CA VAL A 27 -1.83 -6.90 -7.13
C VAL A 27 -2.57 -5.69 -6.54
N LEU A 28 -1.85 -4.62 -6.19
CA LEU A 28 -2.47 -3.39 -5.70
C LEU A 28 -3.41 -2.77 -6.74
N GLY A 29 -3.00 -2.71 -8.02
CA GLY A 29 -3.85 -2.24 -9.11
C GLY A 29 -5.12 -3.09 -9.27
N ARG A 30 -5.02 -4.41 -9.18
CA ARG A 30 -6.17 -5.33 -9.21
C ARG A 30 -7.09 -5.17 -8.00
N LEU A 31 -6.57 -4.73 -6.85
CA LEU A 31 -7.33 -4.43 -5.64
C LEU A 31 -7.98 -3.05 -5.64
N GLY A 32 -7.75 -2.24 -6.68
CA GLY A 32 -8.41 -0.95 -6.86
C GLY A 32 -7.55 0.27 -6.47
N VAL A 33 -6.28 0.07 -6.14
CA VAL A 33 -5.32 1.18 -6.03
C VAL A 33 -5.05 1.72 -7.42
N GLN A 34 -5.39 2.98 -7.65
CA GLN A 34 -5.20 3.64 -8.95
C GLN A 34 -4.04 4.62 -8.96
N THR A 35 -3.64 5.12 -7.80
CA THR A 35 -2.58 6.12 -7.67
C THR A 35 -1.49 5.62 -6.73
N VAL A 36 -0.26 5.77 -7.18
CA VAL A 36 0.96 5.46 -6.41
C VAL A 36 1.82 6.71 -6.35
N ILE A 37 2.05 7.23 -5.16
CA ILE A 37 2.95 8.36 -4.93
C ILE A 37 4.31 7.83 -4.53
N THR A 38 5.36 8.29 -5.21
CA THR A 38 6.74 7.84 -4.96
C THR A 38 7.61 9.02 -4.56
N SER A 39 8.44 8.83 -3.54
CA SER A 39 9.55 9.74 -3.26
C SER A 39 10.88 9.08 -3.68
N PRO A 40 11.82 9.84 -4.29
CA PRO A 40 13.03 9.27 -4.87
C PRO A 40 13.93 8.59 -3.84
N GLY A 41 14.51 7.45 -4.22
CA GLY A 41 15.50 6.78 -3.40
C GLY A 41 15.94 5.43 -3.98
N ALA A 42 17.21 5.08 -3.82
CA ALA A 42 17.75 3.88 -4.44
C ALA A 42 17.11 2.59 -3.91
N ARG A 43 16.89 2.48 -2.58
CA ARG A 43 16.35 1.25 -1.98
C ARG A 43 14.92 0.94 -2.43
N SER A 44 14.14 1.96 -2.76
CA SER A 44 12.78 1.78 -3.28
C SER A 44 12.70 1.53 -4.78
N ALA A 45 13.84 1.49 -5.51
CA ALA A 45 13.85 1.33 -6.96
C ALA A 45 13.01 0.14 -7.47
N PRO A 46 13.01 -1.06 -6.83
CA PRO A 46 12.17 -2.17 -7.30
C PRO A 46 10.68 -1.82 -7.34
N LEU A 47 10.17 -1.13 -6.33
CA LEU A 47 8.77 -0.72 -6.25
C LEU A 47 8.47 0.48 -7.17
N THR A 48 9.35 1.48 -7.19
CA THR A 48 9.18 2.70 -7.99
C THR A 48 9.19 2.41 -9.49
N LEU A 49 10.14 1.58 -9.96
CA LEU A 49 10.21 1.17 -11.36
C LEU A 49 9.00 0.33 -11.76
N ALA A 50 8.52 -0.55 -10.87
CA ALA A 50 7.32 -1.32 -11.10
C ALA A 50 6.09 -0.41 -11.23
N ALA A 51 5.93 0.58 -10.35
CA ALA A 51 4.84 1.54 -10.42
C ALA A 51 4.86 2.35 -11.72
N ALA A 52 6.03 2.83 -12.13
CA ALA A 52 6.19 3.61 -13.37
C ALA A 52 5.87 2.82 -14.66
N ARG A 53 5.94 1.48 -14.62
CA ARG A 53 5.71 0.61 -15.79
C ARG A 53 4.34 -0.04 -15.82
N ASN A 54 3.62 -0.05 -14.71
CA ASN A 54 2.35 -0.75 -14.63
C ASN A 54 1.21 0.12 -15.17
N ALA A 55 0.50 -0.37 -16.16
CA ALA A 55 -0.61 0.36 -16.81
C ALA A 55 -1.89 0.50 -15.96
N ARG A 56 -1.98 -0.21 -14.82
CA ARG A 56 -3.15 -0.14 -13.93
C ARG A 56 -3.09 1.02 -12.94
N VAL A 57 -1.91 1.59 -12.74
CA VAL A 57 -1.71 2.65 -11.76
C VAL A 57 -1.10 3.88 -12.39
N GLU A 58 -1.45 5.04 -11.89
CA GLU A 58 -0.78 6.29 -12.17
C GLU A 58 0.30 6.52 -11.12
N ALA A 59 1.56 6.55 -11.54
CA ALA A 59 2.70 6.80 -10.67
C ALA A 59 3.09 8.29 -10.72
N LEU A 60 3.03 8.97 -9.57
CA LEU A 60 3.40 10.37 -9.43
C LEU A 60 4.61 10.50 -8.50
N SER A 61 5.64 11.21 -8.95
CA SER A 61 6.84 11.46 -8.15
C SER A 61 6.77 12.81 -7.44
N ILE A 62 6.93 12.79 -6.11
CA ILE A 62 6.98 13.98 -5.26
C ILE A 62 8.24 13.91 -4.40
N LEU A 63 9.05 14.94 -4.47
CA LEU A 63 10.42 14.94 -3.94
C LEU A 63 10.47 14.85 -2.42
N ASP A 64 9.64 15.63 -1.74
CA ASP A 64 9.56 15.69 -0.28
C ASP A 64 8.52 14.69 0.24
N GLU A 65 8.94 13.79 1.13
CA GLU A 65 8.10 12.70 1.63
C GLU A 65 6.89 13.20 2.41
N ARG A 66 7.04 14.23 3.24
CA ARG A 66 5.91 14.79 3.99
C ARG A 66 4.86 15.36 3.03
N SER A 67 5.27 16.10 2.05
CA SER A 67 4.39 16.64 1.00
C SER A 67 3.73 15.52 0.19
N ALA A 68 4.49 14.48 -0.15
CA ALA A 68 3.99 13.28 -0.82
C ALA A 68 2.86 12.60 -0.05
N ALA A 69 3.04 12.45 1.27
CA ALA A 69 2.07 11.79 2.12
C ALA A 69 0.76 12.59 2.27
N PHE A 70 0.84 13.92 2.44
CA PHE A 70 -0.34 14.78 2.48
C PHE A 70 -1.04 14.88 1.11
N PHE A 71 -0.28 14.85 0.04
CA PHE A 71 -0.85 14.79 -1.31
C PHE A 71 -1.64 13.49 -1.54
N ALA A 72 -1.06 12.35 -1.15
CA ALA A 72 -1.74 11.06 -1.18
C ALA A 72 -3.01 11.05 -0.31
N LEU A 73 -2.94 11.63 0.89
CA LEU A 73 -4.09 11.79 1.78
C LEU A 73 -5.22 12.58 1.12
N GLY A 74 -4.89 13.68 0.45
CA GLY A 74 -5.84 14.52 -0.29
C GLY A 74 -6.54 13.74 -1.41
N ILE A 75 -5.78 12.97 -2.21
CA ILE A 75 -6.34 12.11 -3.26
C ILE A 75 -7.26 11.05 -2.65
N ALA A 76 -6.82 10.35 -1.61
CA ALA A 76 -7.60 9.28 -0.98
C ALA A 76 -8.92 9.83 -0.39
N LYS A 77 -8.87 10.96 0.30
CA LYS A 77 -10.09 11.65 0.81
C LYS A 77 -11.03 12.06 -0.34
N ARG A 78 -10.51 12.59 -1.43
CA ARG A 78 -11.33 13.07 -2.55
C ARG A 78 -11.94 11.93 -3.37
N THR A 79 -11.22 10.84 -3.55
CA THR A 79 -11.63 9.72 -4.41
C THR A 79 -12.33 8.59 -3.66
N HIS A 80 -12.22 8.55 -2.34
CA HIS A 80 -12.66 7.43 -1.47
C HIS A 80 -12.01 6.09 -1.88
N ARG A 81 -10.78 6.15 -2.39
CA ARG A 81 -10.00 4.98 -2.83
C ARG A 81 -8.66 4.92 -2.13
N PRO A 82 -8.12 3.72 -1.91
CA PRO A 82 -6.79 3.60 -1.35
C PRO A 82 -5.73 4.17 -2.29
N VAL A 83 -4.79 4.92 -1.73
CA VAL A 83 -3.62 5.46 -2.42
C VAL A 83 -2.37 4.83 -1.82
N ALA A 84 -1.45 4.40 -2.68
CA ALA A 84 -0.19 3.83 -2.24
C ALA A 84 0.92 4.89 -2.17
N LEU A 85 1.77 4.77 -1.16
CA LEU A 85 2.95 5.61 -0.92
C LEU A 85 4.20 4.74 -0.94
N ILE A 86 5.23 5.15 -1.64
CA ILE A 86 6.54 4.47 -1.68
C ILE A 86 7.62 5.42 -1.20
N SER A 87 8.36 5.04 -0.16
CA SER A 87 9.58 5.72 0.28
C SER A 87 10.78 4.80 0.27
N THR A 88 11.95 5.41 0.21
CA THR A 88 13.21 4.73 0.48
C THR A 88 13.38 4.47 1.99
N SER A 89 14.50 3.88 2.38
CA SER A 89 14.82 3.56 3.78
C SER A 89 15.31 4.77 4.58
N GLY A 90 15.36 4.59 5.89
CA GLY A 90 15.85 5.59 6.82
C GLY A 90 14.78 6.60 7.21
N THR A 91 15.18 7.82 7.54
CA THR A 91 14.28 8.89 8.00
C THR A 91 13.26 9.35 6.96
N ALA A 92 13.42 9.01 5.68
CA ALA A 92 12.44 9.24 4.64
C ALA A 92 11.04 8.74 5.06
N ALA A 93 10.95 7.50 5.51
CA ALA A 93 9.71 6.90 5.98
C ALA A 93 9.08 7.66 7.17
N ALA A 94 9.89 8.17 8.09
CA ALA A 94 9.40 8.88 9.26
C ALA A 94 8.67 10.19 8.92
N ASN A 95 8.97 10.82 7.78
CA ASN A 95 8.29 12.02 7.31
C ASN A 95 6.82 11.79 6.93
N TYR A 96 6.40 10.54 6.74
CA TYR A 96 4.99 10.21 6.49
C TYR A 96 4.12 10.30 7.74
N LEU A 97 4.70 10.24 8.95
CA LEU A 97 3.95 10.11 10.19
C LEU A 97 2.83 11.14 10.38
N PRO A 98 3.02 12.45 10.12
CA PRO A 98 1.93 13.42 10.29
C PRO A 98 0.69 13.09 9.44
N ALA A 99 0.89 12.74 8.17
CA ALA A 99 -0.21 12.37 7.28
C ALA A 99 -0.83 10.99 7.64
N VAL A 100 -0.03 10.09 8.19
CA VAL A 100 -0.50 8.78 8.68
C VAL A 100 -1.41 8.96 9.89
N ILE A 101 -1.09 9.88 10.80
CA ILE A 101 -1.95 10.24 11.94
C ILE A 101 -3.28 10.78 11.42
N GLU A 102 -3.28 11.74 10.53
CA GLU A 102 -4.48 12.31 9.91
C GLU A 102 -5.32 11.24 9.18
N ALA A 103 -4.66 10.35 8.42
CA ALA A 103 -5.33 9.24 7.74
C ALA A 103 -5.98 8.27 8.73
N SER A 104 -5.30 8.00 9.84
CA SER A 104 -5.81 7.11 10.90
C SER A 104 -7.06 7.66 11.55
N LEU A 105 -7.04 8.94 11.93
CA LEU A 105 -8.15 9.60 12.62
C LEU A 105 -9.34 9.85 11.69
N SER A 106 -9.07 10.16 10.42
CA SER A 106 -10.13 10.41 9.43
C SER A 106 -10.62 9.16 8.68
N GLY A 107 -10.15 7.96 9.04
CA GLY A 107 -10.55 6.72 8.36
C GLY A 107 -10.15 6.67 6.88
N THR A 108 -9.06 7.34 6.50
CA THR A 108 -8.63 7.44 5.10
C THR A 108 -7.66 6.32 4.73
N PRO A 109 -7.95 5.50 3.69
CA PRO A 109 -7.11 4.37 3.34
C PRO A 109 -5.81 4.81 2.65
N LEU A 110 -4.67 4.52 3.27
CA LEU A 110 -3.34 4.70 2.70
C LEU A 110 -2.56 3.38 2.79
N ILE A 111 -1.89 2.99 1.70
CA ILE A 111 -1.02 1.82 1.64
C ILE A 111 0.43 2.29 1.65
N ILE A 112 1.06 2.27 2.81
CA ILE A 112 2.40 2.80 3.00
C ILE A 112 3.41 1.67 2.78
N MET A 113 4.27 1.82 1.80
CA MET A 113 5.33 0.88 1.44
C MET A 113 6.69 1.54 1.68
N THR A 114 7.40 1.08 2.69
CA THR A 114 8.75 1.55 3.00
C THR A 114 9.77 0.52 2.56
N ALA A 115 10.70 0.90 1.70
CA ALA A 115 11.84 0.05 1.41
C ALA A 115 12.83 0.07 2.57
N ASP A 116 13.45 -1.07 2.87
CA ASP A 116 14.36 -1.20 4.01
C ASP A 116 15.62 -1.98 3.64
N ARG A 117 16.63 -1.89 4.50
CA ARG A 117 17.77 -2.79 4.46
C ARG A 117 17.37 -4.19 4.90
N PRO A 118 18.02 -5.21 4.33
CA PRO A 118 17.81 -6.58 4.79
C PRO A 118 18.34 -6.75 6.24
N PRO A 119 17.89 -7.77 6.97
CA PRO A 119 18.22 -7.94 8.39
C PRO A 119 19.71 -7.90 8.71
N GLU A 120 20.56 -8.42 7.83
CA GLU A 120 22.03 -8.44 8.01
C GLU A 120 22.69 -7.08 7.97
N LEU A 121 22.00 -6.06 7.43
CA LEU A 121 22.47 -4.66 7.38
C LEU A 121 21.82 -3.77 8.45
N ARG A 122 21.02 -4.34 9.34
CA ARG A 122 20.44 -3.62 10.49
C ARG A 122 21.39 -3.71 11.68
N ASN A 123 21.37 -2.70 12.53
CA ASN A 123 22.18 -2.64 13.76
C ASN A 123 23.72 -2.78 13.56
N CYS A 124 24.21 -2.45 12.37
CA CYS A 124 25.63 -2.50 12.02
C CYS A 124 26.15 -1.18 11.45
N SER A 125 25.52 -0.06 11.78
CA SER A 125 25.88 1.28 11.31
C SER A 125 25.81 1.48 9.79
N SER A 126 25.02 0.68 9.09
CA SER A 126 24.75 0.91 7.66
C SER A 126 24.14 2.27 7.43
N GLY A 127 24.63 2.98 6.41
CA GLY A 127 24.13 4.31 6.05
C GLY A 127 22.65 4.30 5.72
N GLN A 128 21.92 5.34 6.12
CA GLN A 128 20.48 5.54 5.85
C GLN A 128 19.62 4.35 6.34
N THR A 129 19.92 3.88 7.56
CA THR A 129 19.25 2.76 8.20
C THR A 129 18.75 3.19 9.57
N ILE A 130 17.48 2.95 9.85
CA ILE A 130 16.84 3.11 11.16
C ILE A 130 16.02 1.85 11.46
N ASP A 131 15.51 1.71 12.66
CA ASP A 131 14.47 0.71 12.92
C ASP A 131 13.15 1.18 12.32
N GLN A 132 12.72 0.53 11.23
CA GLN A 132 11.46 0.79 10.54
C GLN A 132 10.33 -0.11 11.04
N SER A 133 10.62 -1.04 11.94
CA SER A 133 9.64 -1.95 12.49
C SER A 133 8.57 -1.18 13.25
N LYS A 134 7.32 -1.29 12.79
CA LYS A 134 6.19 -0.58 13.40
C LYS A 134 6.41 0.94 13.57
N LEU A 135 7.12 1.56 12.63
CA LEU A 135 7.52 2.98 12.69
C LEU A 135 6.32 3.92 12.95
N PHE A 136 5.13 3.58 12.46
CA PHE A 136 3.92 4.40 12.64
C PHE A 136 3.09 4.01 13.86
N GLY A 137 3.56 3.09 14.69
CA GLY A 137 2.95 2.72 15.97
C GLY A 137 1.50 2.30 15.85
N ILE A 138 0.66 2.90 16.68
CA ILE A 138 -0.78 2.60 16.78
C ILE A 138 -1.62 3.23 15.66
N TYR A 139 -1.04 4.10 14.86
CA TYR A 139 -1.78 4.86 13.84
C TYR A 139 -2.06 4.06 12.57
N VAL A 140 -1.48 2.88 12.41
CA VAL A 140 -1.79 1.99 11.27
C VAL A 140 -2.74 0.87 11.69
N ARG A 141 -3.67 0.50 10.78
CA ARG A 141 -4.60 -0.62 10.99
C ARG A 141 -3.90 -1.96 10.96
N HIS A 142 -2.81 -2.05 10.22
CA HIS A 142 -1.99 -3.25 10.12
C HIS A 142 -0.55 -2.90 9.75
N TYR A 143 0.39 -3.68 10.27
CA TYR A 143 1.80 -3.65 9.92
C TYR A 143 2.24 -5.03 9.45
N ALA A 144 2.96 -5.09 8.34
CA ALA A 144 3.63 -6.30 7.87
C ALA A 144 5.11 -6.02 7.56
N GLU A 145 5.99 -6.75 8.24
CA GLU A 145 7.38 -6.93 7.79
C GLU A 145 7.37 -8.02 6.73
N LEU A 146 7.73 -7.69 5.51
CA LEU A 146 7.78 -8.69 4.45
C LEU A 146 9.04 -9.54 4.55
N ALA A 147 8.94 -10.78 4.11
CA ALA A 147 10.10 -11.65 3.94
C ALA A 147 11.04 -11.08 2.87
N LEU A 148 12.30 -11.51 2.91
CA LEU A 148 13.25 -11.22 1.84
C LEU A 148 12.74 -11.78 0.51
N PRO A 149 12.87 -11.04 -0.59
CA PRO A 149 12.43 -11.49 -1.90
C PRO A 149 13.04 -12.82 -2.34
N GLU A 150 12.19 -13.73 -2.80
CA GLU A 150 12.57 -15.00 -3.43
C GLU A 150 11.70 -15.25 -4.67
N ALA A 151 12.30 -15.86 -5.72
CA ALA A 151 11.63 -16.11 -7.00
C ALA A 151 10.89 -17.45 -7.07
N ASN A 152 10.41 -17.99 -5.95
CA ASN A 152 9.61 -19.20 -5.96
C ASN A 152 8.11 -18.88 -5.79
N VAL A 153 7.25 -19.75 -6.31
CA VAL A 153 5.79 -19.57 -6.33
C VAL A 153 5.20 -19.44 -4.93
N GLN A 154 5.76 -20.15 -3.94
CA GLN A 154 5.29 -20.09 -2.56
C GLN A 154 5.48 -18.70 -1.97
N MET A 155 6.67 -18.12 -2.13
CA MET A 155 6.98 -16.78 -1.59
C MET A 155 6.25 -15.67 -2.36
N LEU A 156 6.03 -15.84 -3.66
CA LEU A 156 5.19 -14.91 -4.42
C LEU A 156 3.71 -15.01 -4.00
N SER A 157 3.23 -16.20 -3.69
CA SER A 157 1.87 -16.39 -3.14
C SER A 157 1.73 -15.79 -1.75
N TYR A 158 2.75 -15.92 -0.90
CA TYR A 158 2.83 -15.24 0.39
C TYR A 158 2.74 -13.71 0.21
N LEU A 159 3.57 -13.13 -0.66
CA LEU A 159 3.55 -11.69 -0.95
C LEU A 159 2.15 -11.23 -1.36
N ARG A 160 1.57 -11.88 -2.36
CA ARG A 160 0.20 -11.57 -2.81
C ARG A 160 -0.80 -11.63 -1.66
N GLN A 161 -0.78 -12.70 -0.86
CA GLN A 161 -1.71 -12.89 0.27
C GLN A 161 -1.57 -11.76 1.29
N THR A 162 -0.35 -11.38 1.62
CA THR A 162 -0.07 -10.27 2.54
C THR A 162 -0.60 -8.96 2.00
N LEU A 163 -0.40 -8.68 0.70
CA LEU A 163 -0.94 -7.48 0.04
C LEU A 163 -2.46 -7.43 0.09
N VAL A 164 -3.12 -8.55 -0.26
CA VAL A 164 -4.60 -8.66 -0.20
C VAL A 164 -5.09 -8.39 1.23
N HIS A 165 -4.45 -9.01 2.22
CA HIS A 165 -4.80 -8.79 3.63
C HIS A 165 -4.63 -7.32 4.04
N CYS A 166 -3.50 -6.71 3.71
CA CYS A 166 -3.25 -5.30 4.06
C CYS A 166 -4.24 -4.34 3.41
N VAL A 167 -4.57 -4.53 2.12
CA VAL A 167 -5.57 -3.68 1.46
C VAL A 167 -6.94 -3.85 2.10
N ASN A 168 -7.32 -5.07 2.46
CA ASN A 168 -8.58 -5.32 3.15
C ASN A 168 -8.61 -4.65 4.53
N GLN A 169 -7.52 -4.71 5.30
CA GLN A 169 -7.39 -4.01 6.59
C GLN A 169 -7.46 -2.48 6.43
N SER A 170 -6.99 -1.96 5.29
CA SER A 170 -7.03 -0.53 5.00
C SER A 170 -8.41 -0.02 4.58
N THR A 171 -9.26 -0.88 4.01
CA THR A 171 -10.49 -0.44 3.31
C THR A 171 -11.78 -0.95 3.92
N ILE A 172 -11.75 -1.99 4.77
CA ILE A 172 -12.97 -2.66 5.25
C ILE A 172 -13.16 -2.43 6.75
N ASN A 173 -14.42 -2.28 7.19
CA ASN A 173 -14.90 -2.11 8.56
C ASN A 173 -14.39 -0.86 9.28
N ASN A 174 -13.09 -0.67 9.40
CA ASN A 174 -12.46 0.49 10.03
C ASN A 174 -11.35 1.00 9.11
N PRO A 175 -11.67 1.72 8.03
CA PRO A 175 -10.68 2.19 7.08
C PRO A 175 -9.56 3.00 7.73
N GLY A 176 -8.40 3.01 7.08
CA GLY A 176 -7.25 3.75 7.56
C GLY A 176 -5.93 3.27 6.95
N PRO A 177 -4.80 3.85 7.38
CA PRO A 177 -3.50 3.52 6.83
C PRO A 177 -3.02 2.14 7.26
N VAL A 178 -2.24 1.48 6.39
CA VAL A 178 -1.49 0.25 6.66
C VAL A 178 -0.03 0.43 6.26
N HIS A 179 0.86 -0.32 6.88
CA HIS A 179 2.30 -0.23 6.65
C HIS A 179 2.88 -1.58 6.25
N LEU A 180 3.57 -1.60 5.10
CA LEU A 180 4.33 -2.74 4.59
C LEU A 180 5.80 -2.35 4.51
N ASN A 181 6.67 -3.04 5.22
CA ASN A 181 8.11 -2.84 5.19
C ASN A 181 8.78 -3.86 4.29
N PHE A 182 9.51 -3.40 3.26
CA PHE A 182 10.09 -4.23 2.20
C PHE A 182 11.61 -4.29 2.35
N PRO A 183 12.19 -5.35 2.91
CA PRO A 183 13.63 -5.53 2.93
C PRO A 183 14.16 -5.98 1.57
N PHE A 184 14.98 -5.16 0.95
CA PHE A 184 15.62 -5.48 -0.34
C PHE A 184 17.13 -5.63 -0.19
N ARG A 185 17.68 -6.75 -0.69
CA ARG A 185 19.11 -6.95 -0.90
C ARG A 185 19.56 -6.36 -2.23
N GLU A 186 20.81 -6.00 -2.35
CA GLU A 186 21.41 -5.67 -3.64
C GLU A 186 21.67 -6.93 -4.48
N PRO A 187 21.64 -6.80 -5.82
CA PRO A 187 21.37 -5.60 -6.61
C PRO A 187 19.88 -5.21 -6.58
N LEU A 188 19.59 -3.90 -6.47
CA LEU A 188 18.22 -3.40 -6.39
C LEU A 188 17.49 -3.45 -7.73
N PHE A 189 18.22 -3.36 -8.81
CA PHE A 189 17.73 -3.53 -10.18
C PHE A 189 18.84 -4.15 -11.04
N SER A 190 18.43 -4.82 -12.12
CA SER A 190 19.38 -5.35 -13.11
C SER A 190 19.48 -4.39 -14.29
N PRO A 191 20.70 -4.02 -14.74
CA PRO A 191 20.88 -3.31 -15.98
C PRO A 191 20.25 -4.07 -17.15
N GLN A 192 19.68 -3.34 -18.11
CA GLN A 192 18.92 -3.92 -19.23
C GLN A 192 19.74 -4.88 -20.12
N GLU A 193 21.07 -4.80 -20.07
CA GLU A 193 22.00 -5.58 -20.90
C GLU A 193 22.19 -7.04 -20.44
N TYR A 194 21.71 -7.40 -19.23
CA TYR A 194 21.94 -8.73 -18.64
C TYR A 194 20.63 -9.36 -18.14
N ILE A 195 19.59 -9.34 -18.98
CA ILE A 195 18.28 -9.88 -18.57
C ILE A 195 18.22 -11.38 -18.86
N ASN A 196 18.65 -12.19 -17.89
CA ASN A 196 18.18 -13.57 -17.80
C ASN A 196 16.97 -13.60 -16.86
N PRO A 197 15.79 -14.00 -17.30
CA PRO A 197 14.62 -14.04 -16.44
C PRO A 197 14.84 -15.02 -15.27
N VAL A 198 14.72 -14.55 -14.05
CA VAL A 198 14.79 -15.39 -12.83
C VAL A 198 13.45 -16.08 -12.53
N ILE A 199 12.38 -15.60 -13.17
CA ILE A 199 11.05 -16.18 -13.08
C ILE A 199 10.30 -16.00 -14.41
N ASP A 200 9.42 -16.95 -14.71
CA ASP A 200 8.55 -16.91 -15.88
C ASP A 200 7.39 -15.90 -15.66
N ALA A 201 7.17 -15.02 -16.64
CA ALA A 201 6.07 -14.05 -16.63
C ALA A 201 4.69 -14.72 -16.47
N ALA A 202 4.49 -15.90 -17.05
CA ALA A 202 3.25 -16.66 -16.88
C ALA A 202 3.01 -17.11 -15.44
N LYS A 203 4.06 -17.42 -14.69
CA LYS A 203 3.95 -17.74 -13.26
C LYS A 203 3.60 -16.51 -12.42
N LEU A 204 4.18 -15.35 -12.73
CA LEU A 204 3.82 -14.09 -12.07
C LEU A 204 2.35 -13.75 -12.34
N GLU A 205 1.91 -13.88 -13.60
CA GLU A 205 0.52 -13.64 -13.99
C GLU A 205 -0.43 -14.57 -13.23
N ALA A 206 -0.17 -15.87 -13.22
CA ALA A 206 -0.98 -16.85 -12.51
C ALA A 206 -1.11 -16.54 -11.01
N VAL A 207 -0.02 -16.12 -10.36
CA VAL A 207 -0.07 -15.70 -8.95
C VAL A 207 -0.86 -14.41 -8.79
N SER A 208 -0.71 -13.43 -9.66
CA SER A 208 -1.37 -12.11 -9.53
C SER A 208 -2.88 -12.15 -9.69
N THR A 209 -3.43 -13.16 -10.37
CA THR A 209 -4.87 -13.26 -10.67
C THR A 209 -5.70 -13.82 -9.52
N ILE A 210 -5.09 -14.51 -8.57
CA ILE A 210 -5.79 -15.11 -7.43
C ILE A 210 -6.06 -14.03 -6.36
N ILE A 211 -7.07 -13.22 -6.57
CA ILE A 211 -7.46 -12.17 -5.60
C ILE A 211 -8.78 -12.61 -4.94
N THR A 212 -8.68 -12.90 -3.65
CA THR A 212 -9.87 -13.09 -2.81
C THR A 212 -10.30 -11.74 -2.27
N ARG A 213 -11.45 -11.24 -2.73
CA ARG A 213 -12.11 -10.13 -2.06
C ARG A 213 -12.97 -10.71 -0.93
N PRO A 214 -13.04 -10.06 0.24
CA PRO A 214 -14.07 -10.39 1.20
C PRO A 214 -15.43 -10.24 0.52
N CYS A 215 -16.38 -11.09 0.87
CA CYS A 215 -17.78 -10.84 0.52
C CYS A 215 -18.12 -9.41 0.93
N ASP A 216 -18.87 -8.72 0.09
CA ASP A 216 -19.46 -7.43 0.47
C ASP A 216 -20.00 -7.57 1.88
N SER A 217 -19.61 -6.64 2.75
CA SER A 217 -20.07 -6.65 4.13
C SER A 217 -21.59 -6.79 4.10
N VAL A 218 -22.10 -7.85 4.71
CA VAL A 218 -23.54 -7.92 4.98
C VAL A 218 -23.84 -6.72 5.84
N VAL A 219 -24.43 -5.70 5.22
CA VAL A 219 -25.02 -4.61 5.98
C VAL A 219 -26.13 -5.29 6.76
N ILE A 220 -25.88 -5.59 8.02
CA ILE A 220 -26.94 -5.93 8.94
C ILE A 220 -27.72 -4.63 9.10
N THR A 221 -28.70 -4.43 8.23
CA THR A 221 -29.75 -3.47 8.44
C THR A 221 -30.55 -4.00 9.63
N GLY A 222 -30.08 -3.71 10.82
CA GLY A 222 -30.93 -3.78 11.99
C GLY A 222 -32.16 -2.92 11.69
N ALA A 223 -33.34 -3.45 11.84
CA ALA A 223 -34.54 -2.64 11.75
C ALA A 223 -34.35 -1.48 12.74
N ILE A 224 -34.22 -0.26 12.22
CA ILE A 224 -34.20 0.93 13.08
C ILE A 224 -35.52 0.93 13.77
N ASP A 225 -35.52 0.89 15.12
CA ASP A 225 -36.71 0.96 15.92
C ASP A 225 -37.52 2.18 15.44
N GLN A 226 -38.74 1.92 14.97
CA GLN A 226 -39.61 2.94 14.40
C GLN A 226 -39.88 4.08 15.40
N ILE A 227 -39.87 3.76 16.69
CA ILE A 227 -40.01 4.71 17.80
C ILE A 227 -38.76 5.64 17.87
N ALA A 228 -37.57 5.10 17.64
CA ALA A 228 -36.35 5.90 17.59
C ALA A 228 -36.31 6.83 16.36
N LEU A 229 -36.79 6.37 15.22
CA LEU A 229 -36.94 7.17 14.00
C LEU A 229 -37.94 8.31 14.16
N GLU A 230 -39.12 8.04 14.78
CA GLU A 230 -40.14 9.05 15.09
C GLU A 230 -39.61 10.10 16.07
N ARG A 231 -38.86 9.68 17.10
CA ARG A 231 -38.18 10.60 18.02
C ARG A 231 -37.14 11.47 17.33
N LEU A 232 -36.32 10.93 16.46
CA LEU A 232 -35.34 11.70 15.70
C LEU A 232 -36.00 12.67 14.73
N SER A 233 -37.06 12.27 14.04
CA SER A 233 -37.80 13.11 13.10
C SER A 233 -38.63 14.22 13.75
N SER A 234 -38.99 14.09 15.04
CA SER A 234 -39.73 15.10 15.77
C SER A 234 -38.87 16.30 16.24
N HIS A 235 -37.57 16.22 16.15
CA HIS A 235 -36.66 17.30 16.53
C HIS A 235 -36.36 18.21 15.34
N SER A 236 -36.57 19.51 15.48
CA SER A 236 -36.29 20.52 14.46
C SER A 236 -34.81 20.83 14.29
N LYS A 237 -33.95 20.37 15.21
CA LYS A 237 -32.49 20.51 15.19
C LYS A 237 -31.87 19.23 15.72
N GLY A 238 -30.96 18.65 14.97
CA GLY A 238 -30.19 17.48 15.38
C GLY A 238 -28.77 17.60 14.86
N CYS A 239 -27.81 17.20 15.68
CA CYS A 239 -26.42 17.02 15.25
C CYS A 239 -26.08 15.53 15.40
N LEU A 240 -25.58 14.91 14.34
CA LEU A 240 -25.11 13.54 14.38
C LEU A 240 -23.60 13.54 14.66
N LEU A 241 -23.24 13.36 15.92
CA LEU A 241 -21.85 13.26 16.36
C LEU A 241 -21.35 11.85 16.11
N TYR A 242 -20.69 11.62 14.99
CA TYR A 242 -20.03 10.34 14.67
C TYR A 242 -18.54 10.48 14.36
N THR A 243 -17.99 11.70 14.45
CA THR A 243 -16.57 11.99 14.33
C THR A 243 -16.10 12.88 15.48
N SER A 244 -14.81 12.79 15.80
CA SER A 244 -14.20 13.59 16.88
C SER A 244 -14.24 15.11 16.66
N ASP A 245 -14.36 15.55 15.41
CA ASP A 245 -14.32 16.98 15.06
C ASP A 245 -15.61 17.75 15.40
N ALA A 246 -16.70 17.04 15.66
CA ALA A 246 -17.96 17.67 16.00
C ALA A 246 -17.98 18.24 17.43
N ALA A 247 -16.95 17.98 18.25
CA ALA A 247 -16.83 18.48 19.62
C ALA A 247 -16.17 19.88 19.70
N ASP A 248 -15.48 20.30 18.64
CA ASP A 248 -14.69 21.56 18.64
C ASP A 248 -15.45 22.75 18.03
N GLU A 249 -16.66 22.54 17.49
CA GLU A 249 -17.48 23.59 16.85
C GLU A 249 -18.69 24.02 17.70
N GLY A 250 -18.65 23.83 19.01
CA GLY A 250 -19.72 24.19 19.95
C GLY A 250 -19.56 25.59 20.57
#